data_4b13fa49029d69c0beb14aaafd0e3af3
#
_entry.id   4b13fa49029d69c0beb14aaafd0e3af3
#
_cell.length_a   1.000
_cell.length_b   1.000
_cell.length_c   1.000
_cell.angle_alpha   90.00
_cell.angle_beta   90.00
_cell.angle_gamma   90.00
#
_symmetry.space_group_name_H-M   'P 1'
#
loop_
_entity.id
_entity.type
_entity.pdbx_description
1 polymer ?
#
loop_
_entity_poly.entity_id
_entity_poly.type
_entity_poly.pdbx_seq_one_letter_code
_entity_poly.pdbx_strand_id
1 'polypeptide(L)'
;MKNFIEVGKTEEEQTEQVKQWIKENTLQIVVGVALGLGGIWGFDAYKNYQHSQLLEARSIYLTLSSNPSDTQAYEQLKNNHASSGYLDQATLILAKNAVTNKNYTQALEYLIPLSHASNVSIAKVVNMRIASLHLEMGYYKQALSVLNTVPNSAFDGLYNQLKGDIYLADNQVDNAKKYYELALNQISKNSILQNLIKIKLSDLH
;
A
#
# COMPACT_ATOMS: atom_id res chain seq x y z
N MET A 1 43.84 6.55 -25.97
CA MET A 1 42.98 5.70 -26.86
C MET A 1 43.68 5.66 -28.20
N LYS A 2 44.14 4.50 -28.69
CA LYS A 2 44.65 4.41 -30.04
C LYS A 2 43.47 4.52 -31.00
N ASN A 3 43.56 5.46 -31.96
CA ASN A 3 42.59 5.61 -33.01
C ASN A 3 42.49 4.28 -33.78
N PHE A 4 41.33 3.67 -33.79
CA PHE A 4 41.07 2.35 -34.29
C PHE A 4 41.11 2.28 -35.83
N ILE A 5 40.91 3.42 -36.49
CA ILE A 5 40.95 3.56 -37.95
C ILE A 5 41.90 4.69 -38.26
N GLU A 6 43.01 4.41 -38.93
CA GLU A 6 43.93 5.44 -39.48
C GLU A 6 43.36 5.97 -40.81
N VAL A 7 42.99 7.24 -40.81
CA VAL A 7 42.47 7.93 -41.98
C VAL A 7 43.59 8.07 -43.02
N GLY A 8 43.45 7.36 -44.17
CA GLY A 8 44.39 7.38 -45.26
C GLY A 8 44.79 6.02 -45.84
N LYS A 9 44.26 4.93 -45.25
CA LYS A 9 44.47 3.58 -45.78
C LYS A 9 43.40 3.22 -46.84
N THR A 10 43.74 2.31 -47.75
CA THR A 10 42.78 1.80 -48.73
C THR A 10 41.68 1.01 -48.07
N GLU A 11 40.48 0.89 -48.68
CA GLU A 11 39.35 0.13 -48.15
C GLU A 11 39.71 -1.33 -47.80
N GLU A 12 40.59 -1.95 -48.53
CA GLU A 12 41.11 -3.28 -48.30
C GLU A 12 41.95 -3.36 -47.00
N GLU A 13 42.84 -2.40 -46.78
CA GLU A 13 43.65 -2.35 -45.57
C GLU A 13 42.82 -2.05 -44.31
N GLN A 14 41.77 -1.27 -44.42
CA GLN A 14 40.86 -1.00 -43.31
C GLN A 14 40.05 -2.29 -42.96
N THR A 15 39.60 -3.02 -43.95
CA THR A 15 38.88 -4.30 -43.78
C THR A 15 39.76 -5.35 -43.11
N GLU A 16 41.02 -5.48 -43.50
CA GLU A 16 42.01 -6.38 -42.88
C GLU A 16 42.25 -6.02 -41.39
N GLN A 17 42.37 -4.73 -41.07
CA GLN A 17 42.55 -4.28 -39.69
C GLN A 17 41.33 -4.58 -38.80
N VAL A 18 40.09 -4.42 -39.30
CA VAL A 18 38.88 -4.78 -38.57
C VAL A 18 38.81 -6.29 -38.33
N LYS A 19 39.11 -7.10 -39.35
CA LYS A 19 39.16 -8.57 -39.22
C LYS A 19 40.19 -9.03 -38.18
N GLN A 20 41.40 -8.44 -38.20
CA GLN A 20 42.42 -8.77 -37.23
C GLN A 20 42.02 -8.37 -35.81
N TRP A 21 41.44 -7.21 -35.62
CA TRP A 21 40.94 -6.75 -34.32
C TRP A 21 39.83 -7.67 -33.78
N ILE A 22 38.85 -8.06 -34.61
CA ILE A 22 37.80 -9.01 -34.23
C ILE A 22 38.45 -10.32 -33.80
N LYS A 23 39.43 -10.81 -34.54
CA LYS A 23 40.12 -12.08 -34.25
C LYS A 23 40.88 -12.01 -32.92
N GLU A 24 41.54 -10.89 -32.64
CA GLU A 24 42.29 -10.67 -31.40
C GLU A 24 41.36 -10.51 -30.19
N ASN A 25 40.14 -9.96 -30.38
CA ASN A 25 39.18 -9.69 -29.32
C ASN A 25 37.96 -10.64 -29.32
N THR A 26 38.03 -11.73 -30.08
CA THR A 26 36.90 -12.68 -30.25
C THR A 26 36.33 -13.16 -28.90
N LEU A 27 37.21 -13.49 -27.95
CA LEU A 27 36.79 -14.01 -26.65
C LEU A 27 36.00 -12.91 -25.86
N GLN A 28 36.49 -11.67 -25.86
CA GLN A 28 35.81 -10.56 -25.17
C GLN A 28 34.46 -10.26 -25.82
N ILE A 29 34.38 -10.29 -27.15
CA ILE A 29 33.13 -10.07 -27.89
C ILE A 29 32.12 -11.18 -27.57
N VAL A 30 32.53 -12.45 -27.63
CA VAL A 30 31.65 -13.59 -27.32
C VAL A 30 31.16 -13.55 -25.88
N VAL A 31 32.05 -13.27 -24.94
CA VAL A 31 31.67 -13.13 -23.53
C VAL A 31 30.70 -11.94 -23.33
N GLY A 32 30.96 -10.78 -23.95
CA GLY A 32 30.08 -9.61 -23.88
C GLY A 32 28.69 -9.89 -24.46
N VAL A 33 28.61 -10.56 -25.60
CA VAL A 33 27.33 -10.99 -26.23
C VAL A 33 26.60 -11.99 -25.35
N ALA A 34 27.33 -13.01 -24.83
CA ALA A 34 26.71 -14.02 -23.95
C ALA A 34 26.16 -13.41 -22.66
N LEU A 35 26.88 -12.48 -22.03
CA LEU A 35 26.41 -11.78 -20.85
C LEU A 35 25.21 -10.85 -21.16
N GLY A 36 25.24 -10.16 -22.31
CA GLY A 36 24.14 -9.32 -22.76
C GLY A 36 22.85 -10.12 -22.98
N LEU A 37 22.92 -11.20 -23.76
CA LEU A 37 21.77 -12.07 -24.01
C LEU A 37 21.31 -12.79 -22.76
N GLY A 38 22.23 -13.31 -21.95
CA GLY A 38 21.92 -13.96 -20.68
C GLY A 38 21.26 -13.02 -19.70
N GLY A 39 21.69 -11.75 -19.66
CA GLY A 39 21.06 -10.71 -18.85
C GLY A 39 19.61 -10.40 -19.26
N ILE A 40 19.36 -10.29 -20.57
CA ILE A 40 18.00 -10.05 -21.11
C ILE A 40 17.07 -11.25 -20.78
N TRP A 41 17.52 -12.47 -21.06
CA TRP A 41 16.72 -13.67 -20.78
C TRP A 41 16.48 -13.90 -19.28
N GLY A 42 17.50 -13.67 -18.46
CA GLY A 42 17.39 -13.76 -17.01
C GLY A 42 16.41 -12.73 -16.45
N PHE A 43 16.46 -11.50 -16.97
CA PHE A 43 15.52 -10.46 -16.58
C PHE A 43 14.06 -10.78 -16.98
N ASP A 44 13.85 -11.28 -18.21
CA ASP A 44 12.52 -11.68 -18.66
C ASP A 44 11.98 -12.87 -17.85
N ALA A 45 12.81 -13.89 -17.58
CA ALA A 45 12.43 -15.01 -16.73
C ALA A 45 12.05 -14.55 -15.32
N TYR A 46 12.84 -13.66 -14.71
CA TYR A 46 12.55 -13.09 -13.42
C TYR A 46 11.24 -12.27 -13.41
N LYS A 47 11.02 -11.44 -14.43
CA LYS A 47 9.80 -10.66 -14.59
C LYS A 47 8.56 -11.54 -14.75
N ASN A 48 8.66 -12.59 -15.54
CA ASN A 48 7.58 -13.56 -15.75
C ASN A 48 7.26 -14.32 -14.45
N TYR A 49 8.28 -14.72 -13.69
CA TYR A 49 8.11 -15.32 -12.38
C TYR A 49 7.40 -14.38 -11.41
N GLN A 50 7.84 -13.13 -11.30
CA GLN A 50 7.19 -12.10 -10.49
C GLN A 50 5.72 -11.89 -10.87
N HIS A 51 5.45 -11.85 -12.18
CA HIS A 51 4.10 -11.70 -12.70
C HIS A 51 3.21 -12.90 -12.36
N SER A 52 3.71 -14.13 -12.50
CA SER A 52 2.95 -15.32 -12.12
C SER A 52 2.63 -15.38 -10.63
N GLN A 53 3.58 -15.00 -9.76
CA GLN A 53 3.38 -14.90 -8.32
C GLN A 53 2.28 -13.86 -7.97
N LEU A 54 2.26 -12.73 -8.68
CA LEU A 54 1.25 -11.71 -8.48
C LEU A 54 -0.15 -12.18 -8.92
N LEU A 55 -0.25 -12.90 -10.04
CA LEU A 55 -1.51 -13.48 -10.53
C LEU A 55 -2.05 -14.54 -9.58
N GLU A 56 -1.18 -15.37 -9.01
CA GLU A 56 -1.55 -16.37 -8.01
C GLU A 56 -2.07 -15.70 -6.74
N ALA A 57 -1.34 -14.71 -6.20
CA ALA A 57 -1.77 -13.92 -5.06
C ALA A 57 -3.14 -13.25 -5.28
N ARG A 58 -3.35 -12.71 -6.49
CA ARG A 58 -4.64 -12.13 -6.89
C ARG A 58 -5.75 -13.18 -6.90
N SER A 59 -5.50 -14.36 -7.42
CA SER A 59 -6.48 -15.45 -7.46
C SER A 59 -6.93 -15.85 -6.05
N ILE A 60 -5.98 -16.03 -5.14
CA ILE A 60 -6.26 -16.33 -3.73
C ILE A 60 -7.05 -15.20 -3.06
N TYR A 61 -6.65 -13.94 -3.31
CA TYR A 61 -7.38 -12.78 -2.80
C TYR A 61 -8.84 -12.73 -3.29
N LEU A 62 -9.09 -13.04 -4.56
CA LEU A 62 -10.46 -13.10 -5.12
C LEU A 62 -11.29 -14.21 -4.48
N THR A 63 -10.71 -15.37 -4.19
CA THR A 63 -11.34 -16.45 -3.42
C THR A 63 -11.75 -15.96 -2.03
N LEU A 64 -10.84 -15.30 -1.31
CA LEU A 64 -11.11 -14.69 -0.02
C LEU A 64 -12.18 -13.60 -0.08
N SER A 65 -12.18 -12.81 -1.14
CA SER A 65 -13.18 -11.75 -1.33
C SER A 65 -14.60 -12.31 -1.50
N SER A 66 -14.73 -13.47 -2.13
CA SER A 66 -16.02 -14.16 -2.29
C SER A 66 -16.40 -15.02 -1.07
N ASN A 67 -15.42 -15.54 -0.35
CA ASN A 67 -15.61 -16.32 0.88
C ASN A 67 -14.64 -15.86 1.99
N PRO A 68 -15.00 -14.81 2.75
CA PRO A 68 -14.13 -14.28 3.82
C PRO A 68 -13.90 -15.24 4.99
N SER A 69 -14.54 -16.38 5.02
CA SER A 69 -14.35 -17.39 6.06
C SER A 69 -13.30 -18.45 5.68
N ASP A 70 -12.73 -18.37 4.49
CA ASP A 70 -11.70 -19.28 4.01
C ASP A 70 -10.33 -18.95 4.66
N THR A 71 -10.12 -19.52 5.84
CA THR A 71 -8.86 -19.35 6.58
C THR A 71 -7.66 -19.95 5.84
N GLN A 72 -7.87 -21.01 5.04
CA GLN A 72 -6.80 -21.65 4.28
C GLN A 72 -6.27 -20.72 3.18
N ALA A 73 -7.14 -20.07 2.43
CA ALA A 73 -6.76 -19.09 1.43
C ALA A 73 -5.98 -17.91 2.06
N TYR A 74 -6.39 -17.44 3.25
CA TYR A 74 -5.65 -16.40 3.95
C TYR A 74 -4.25 -16.84 4.37
N GLU A 75 -4.10 -18.04 4.93
CA GLU A 75 -2.78 -18.55 5.33
C GLU A 75 -1.88 -18.82 4.09
N GLN A 76 -2.42 -19.26 2.96
CA GLN A 76 -1.66 -19.36 1.71
C GLN A 76 -1.13 -17.98 1.26
N LEU A 77 -1.98 -16.96 1.29
CA LEU A 77 -1.58 -15.60 0.91
C LEU A 77 -0.48 -15.06 1.84
N LYS A 78 -0.65 -15.29 3.15
CA LYS A 78 0.28 -14.85 4.18
C LYS A 78 1.65 -15.53 4.07
N ASN A 79 1.68 -16.85 3.82
CA ASN A 79 2.92 -17.62 3.80
C ASN A 79 3.68 -17.51 2.48
N ASN A 80 2.98 -17.44 1.36
CA ASN A 80 3.59 -17.52 0.04
C ASN A 80 3.68 -16.18 -0.69
N HIS A 81 2.81 -15.22 -0.37
CA HIS A 81 2.65 -13.98 -1.12
C HIS A 81 2.57 -12.72 -0.23
N ALA A 82 3.24 -12.74 0.91
CA ALA A 82 3.18 -11.64 1.90
C ALA A 82 3.56 -10.26 1.32
N SER A 83 4.46 -10.21 0.34
CA SER A 83 4.92 -8.98 -0.30
C SER A 83 4.05 -8.50 -1.46
N SER A 84 2.98 -9.22 -1.80
CA SER A 84 2.16 -8.94 -3.00
C SER A 84 1.26 -7.71 -2.88
N GLY A 85 1.06 -7.15 -1.68
CA GLY A 85 0.06 -6.12 -1.38
C GLY A 85 -1.38 -6.67 -1.29
N TYR A 86 -1.64 -7.89 -1.78
CA TYR A 86 -2.94 -8.55 -1.62
C TYR A 86 -3.18 -9.05 -0.21
N LEU A 87 -2.11 -9.33 0.56
CA LEU A 87 -2.24 -9.71 1.97
C LEU A 87 -2.89 -8.59 2.80
N ASP A 88 -2.45 -7.34 2.63
CA ASP A 88 -3.04 -6.20 3.35
C ASP A 88 -4.52 -6.04 3.02
N GLN A 89 -4.88 -6.17 1.73
CA GLN A 89 -6.27 -6.09 1.28
C GLN A 89 -7.11 -7.25 1.81
N ALA A 90 -6.59 -8.48 1.80
CA ALA A 90 -7.22 -9.66 2.37
C ALA A 90 -7.46 -9.50 3.88
N THR A 91 -6.47 -8.99 4.60
CA THR A 91 -6.58 -8.70 6.03
C THR A 91 -7.68 -7.69 6.33
N LEU A 92 -7.85 -6.66 5.48
CA LEU A 92 -8.96 -5.72 5.59
C LEU A 92 -10.33 -6.36 5.33
N ILE A 93 -10.41 -7.36 4.44
CA ILE A 93 -11.65 -8.13 4.21
C ILE A 93 -12.01 -8.96 5.46
N LEU A 94 -11.02 -9.65 6.05
CA LEU A 94 -11.23 -10.42 7.27
C LEU A 94 -11.64 -9.53 8.45
N ALA A 95 -10.99 -8.38 8.61
CA ALA A 95 -11.37 -7.41 9.62
C ALA A 95 -12.82 -6.94 9.42
N LYS A 96 -13.23 -6.63 8.17
CA LYS A 96 -14.61 -6.27 7.85
C LYS A 96 -15.59 -7.41 8.19
N ASN A 97 -15.25 -8.64 7.85
CA ASN A 97 -16.09 -9.81 8.17
C ASN A 97 -16.24 -9.97 9.69
N ALA A 98 -15.16 -9.84 10.46
CA ALA A 98 -15.19 -9.87 11.91
C ALA A 98 -16.11 -8.78 12.50
N VAL A 99 -16.04 -7.54 11.97
CA VAL A 99 -16.95 -6.44 12.36
C VAL A 99 -18.41 -6.79 12.06
N THR A 100 -18.69 -7.34 10.88
CA THR A 100 -20.06 -7.74 10.49
C THR A 100 -20.62 -8.78 11.46
N ASN A 101 -19.77 -9.67 11.96
CA ASN A 101 -20.11 -10.68 12.95
C ASN A 101 -20.03 -10.16 14.41
N LYS A 102 -19.85 -8.86 14.61
CA LYS A 102 -19.69 -8.19 15.92
C LYS A 102 -18.51 -8.72 16.75
N ASN A 103 -17.54 -9.38 16.12
CA ASN A 103 -16.31 -9.83 16.76
C ASN A 103 -15.25 -8.73 16.67
N TYR A 104 -15.41 -7.66 17.45
CA TYR A 104 -14.54 -6.48 17.41
C TYR A 104 -13.11 -6.78 17.86
N THR A 105 -12.93 -7.71 18.79
CA THR A 105 -11.60 -8.14 19.23
C THR A 105 -10.82 -8.75 18.08
N GLN A 106 -11.41 -9.68 17.35
CA GLN A 106 -10.79 -10.30 16.17
C GLN A 106 -10.53 -9.28 15.05
N ALA A 107 -11.45 -8.32 14.86
CA ALA A 107 -11.25 -7.23 13.90
C ALA A 107 -10.02 -6.40 14.25
N LEU A 108 -9.79 -6.09 15.52
CA LEU A 108 -8.59 -5.38 16.00
C LEU A 108 -7.33 -6.21 15.78
N GLU A 109 -7.36 -7.53 16.03
CA GLU A 109 -6.21 -8.42 15.76
C GLU A 109 -5.75 -8.38 14.30
N TYR A 110 -6.70 -8.29 13.35
CA TYR A 110 -6.38 -8.09 11.93
C TYR A 110 -5.87 -6.69 11.60
N LEU A 111 -6.43 -5.64 12.22
CA LEU A 111 -6.13 -4.26 11.86
C LEU A 111 -4.84 -3.74 12.49
N ILE A 112 -4.52 -4.13 13.74
CA ILE A 112 -3.36 -3.59 14.47
C ILE A 112 -2.03 -3.77 13.70
N PRO A 113 -1.71 -4.93 13.11
CA PRO A 113 -0.49 -5.06 12.31
C PRO A 113 -0.43 -4.09 11.12
N LEU A 114 -1.57 -3.77 10.50
CA LEU A 114 -1.65 -2.85 9.37
C LEU A 114 -1.56 -1.37 9.75
N SER A 115 -1.67 -1.03 11.04
CA SER A 115 -1.55 0.36 11.52
C SER A 115 -0.17 0.98 11.26
N HIS A 116 0.83 0.12 11.03
CA HIS A 116 2.21 0.48 10.70
C HIS A 116 2.61 0.05 9.29
N ALA A 117 1.66 -0.19 8.40
CA ALA A 117 1.93 -0.58 7.01
C ALA A 117 2.81 0.46 6.32
N SER A 118 3.71 0.00 5.44
CA SER A 118 4.60 0.87 4.65
C SER A 118 3.81 1.84 3.77
N ASN A 119 2.61 1.46 3.34
CA ASN A 119 1.69 2.36 2.66
C ASN A 119 0.98 3.25 3.68
N VAL A 120 1.44 4.50 3.77
CA VAL A 120 0.93 5.51 4.72
C VAL A 120 -0.58 5.72 4.60
N SER A 121 -1.15 5.65 3.40
CA SER A 121 -2.59 5.81 3.21
C SER A 121 -3.38 4.63 3.80
N ILE A 122 -2.88 3.41 3.64
CA ILE A 122 -3.47 2.22 4.27
C ILE A 122 -3.39 2.37 5.79
N ALA A 123 -2.21 2.68 6.35
CA ALA A 123 -2.04 2.86 7.78
C ALA A 123 -3.02 3.89 8.37
N LYS A 124 -3.23 5.02 7.67
CA LYS A 124 -4.18 6.04 8.11
C LYS A 124 -5.64 5.56 8.13
N VAL A 125 -6.09 4.91 7.07
CA VAL A 125 -7.44 4.34 7.01
C VAL A 125 -7.62 3.26 8.08
N VAL A 126 -6.61 2.44 8.31
CA VAL A 126 -6.61 1.40 9.35
C VAL A 126 -6.72 2.02 10.74
N ASN A 127 -5.95 3.06 11.04
CA ASN A 127 -6.03 3.76 12.33
C ASN A 127 -7.42 4.36 12.58
N MET A 128 -8.08 4.92 11.55
CA MET A 128 -9.48 5.35 11.68
C MET A 128 -10.41 4.19 12.03
N ARG A 129 -10.25 3.03 11.39
CA ARG A 129 -11.07 1.83 11.67
C ARG A 129 -10.83 1.30 13.08
N ILE A 130 -9.57 1.26 13.54
CA ILE A 130 -9.23 0.87 14.91
C ILE A 130 -9.87 1.83 15.91
N ALA A 131 -9.78 3.15 15.68
CA ALA A 131 -10.41 4.14 16.53
C ALA A 131 -11.94 4.00 16.55
N SER A 132 -12.57 3.74 15.40
CA SER A 132 -14.01 3.48 15.32
C SER A 132 -14.42 2.22 16.10
N LEU A 133 -13.62 1.14 16.04
CA LEU A 133 -13.88 -0.06 16.82
C LEU A 133 -13.76 0.19 18.32
N HIS A 134 -12.74 0.95 18.75
CA HIS A 134 -12.62 1.34 20.15
C HIS A 134 -13.80 2.23 20.60
N LEU A 135 -14.32 3.10 19.72
CA LEU A 135 -15.51 3.89 19.99
C LEU A 135 -16.73 2.99 20.20
N GLU A 136 -16.98 2.02 19.31
CA GLU A 136 -18.07 1.06 19.42
C GLU A 136 -18.00 0.19 20.70
N MET A 137 -16.78 -0.08 21.17
CA MET A 137 -16.52 -0.82 22.40
C MET A 137 -16.58 0.06 23.66
N GLY A 138 -16.78 1.37 23.54
CA GLY A 138 -16.77 2.33 24.65
C GLY A 138 -15.37 2.67 25.18
N TYR A 139 -14.31 2.32 24.46
CA TYR A 139 -12.93 2.58 24.85
C TYR A 139 -12.45 3.94 24.31
N TYR A 140 -13.08 5.02 24.77
CA TYR A 140 -12.90 6.37 24.22
C TYR A 140 -11.46 6.87 24.29
N LYS A 141 -10.75 6.60 25.39
CA LYS A 141 -9.34 7.00 25.56
C LYS A 141 -8.43 6.30 24.55
N GLN A 142 -8.63 5.01 24.31
CA GLN A 142 -7.88 4.25 23.31
C GLN A 142 -8.19 4.74 21.90
N ALA A 143 -9.46 5.02 21.59
CA ALA A 143 -9.87 5.57 20.31
C ALA A 143 -9.16 6.90 20.02
N LEU A 144 -9.15 7.84 20.96
CA LEU A 144 -8.44 9.12 20.83
C LEU A 144 -6.92 8.94 20.71
N SER A 145 -6.34 8.01 21.47
CA SER A 145 -4.90 7.74 21.42
C SER A 145 -4.46 7.35 20.02
N VAL A 146 -5.18 6.43 19.36
CA VAL A 146 -4.89 6.01 17.98
C VAL A 146 -4.91 7.17 17.00
N LEU A 147 -5.86 8.11 17.15
CA LEU A 147 -5.99 9.26 16.25
C LEU A 147 -4.99 10.38 16.50
N ASN A 148 -4.31 10.39 17.65
CA ASN A 148 -3.34 11.42 18.01
C ASN A 148 -1.92 11.13 17.49
N THR A 149 -1.65 9.90 17.04
CA THR A 149 -0.33 9.46 16.60
C THR A 149 0.02 9.89 15.16
N VAL A 150 -0.90 10.53 14.45
CA VAL A 150 -0.76 10.80 13.01
C VAL A 150 -0.47 12.29 12.76
N PRO A 151 0.66 12.62 12.10
CA PRO A 151 0.97 14.01 11.71
C PRO A 151 0.04 14.51 10.60
N ASN A 152 -0.07 15.85 10.51
CA ASN A 152 -0.89 16.59 9.54
C ASN A 152 -0.96 15.95 8.15
N SER A 153 -2.18 15.75 7.66
CA SER A 153 -2.42 15.05 6.41
C SER A 153 -3.75 15.41 5.77
N ALA A 154 -3.96 14.96 4.54
CA ALA A 154 -5.23 15.04 3.85
C ALA A 154 -6.40 14.34 4.60
N PHE A 155 -6.10 13.54 5.62
CA PHE A 155 -7.08 12.83 6.45
C PHE A 155 -7.49 13.61 7.71
N ASP A 156 -6.85 14.74 8.01
CA ASP A 156 -7.07 15.49 9.27
C ASP A 156 -8.54 15.84 9.50
N GLY A 157 -9.25 16.22 8.45
CA GLY A 157 -10.69 16.49 8.54
C GLY A 157 -11.51 15.28 8.98
N LEU A 158 -11.17 14.08 8.47
CA LEU A 158 -11.82 12.81 8.84
C LEU A 158 -11.45 12.40 10.26
N TYR A 159 -10.17 12.57 10.64
CA TYR A 159 -9.72 12.30 12.01
C TYR A 159 -10.40 13.21 13.01
N ASN A 160 -10.52 14.49 12.70
CA ASN A 160 -11.19 15.45 13.58
C ASN A 160 -12.69 15.20 13.67
N GLN A 161 -13.35 14.79 12.58
CA GLN A 161 -14.74 14.35 12.63
C GLN A 161 -14.92 13.15 13.56
N LEU A 162 -14.05 12.13 13.45
CA LEU A 162 -14.12 10.96 14.32
C LEU A 162 -13.78 11.30 15.79
N LYS A 163 -12.81 12.20 16.03
CA LYS A 163 -12.56 12.71 17.40
C LYS A 163 -13.80 13.40 17.97
N GLY A 164 -14.52 14.19 17.16
CA GLY A 164 -15.80 14.78 17.54
C GLY A 164 -16.81 13.71 17.96
N ASP A 165 -16.95 12.63 17.18
CA ASP A 165 -17.84 11.52 17.49
C ASP A 165 -17.46 10.82 18.82
N ILE A 166 -16.16 10.61 19.04
CA ILE A 166 -15.66 9.99 20.28
C ILE A 166 -15.93 10.88 21.49
N TYR A 167 -15.66 12.18 21.40
CA TYR A 167 -15.93 13.11 22.51
C TYR A 167 -17.43 13.23 22.81
N LEU A 168 -18.26 13.19 21.77
CA LEU A 168 -19.71 13.19 21.95
C LEU A 168 -20.18 11.93 22.68
N ALA A 169 -19.70 10.76 22.29
CA ALA A 169 -20.03 9.50 22.95
C ALA A 169 -19.51 9.45 24.41
N ASP A 170 -18.44 10.17 24.71
CA ASP A 170 -17.89 10.33 26.07
C ASP A 170 -18.56 11.47 26.86
N ASN A 171 -19.68 12.01 26.36
CA ASN A 171 -20.43 13.13 26.94
C ASN A 171 -19.61 14.44 27.09
N GLN A 172 -18.56 14.63 26.33
CA GLN A 172 -17.72 15.81 26.30
C GLN A 172 -18.15 16.77 25.17
N VAL A 173 -19.32 17.37 25.29
CA VAL A 173 -19.99 18.17 24.23
C VAL A 173 -19.12 19.31 23.72
N ASP A 174 -18.44 20.06 24.59
CA ASP A 174 -17.60 21.20 24.19
C ASP A 174 -16.41 20.75 23.35
N ASN A 175 -15.80 19.63 23.72
CA ASN A 175 -14.73 19.02 22.92
C ASN A 175 -15.27 18.51 21.58
N ALA A 176 -16.43 17.88 21.56
CA ALA A 176 -17.06 17.43 20.31
C ALA A 176 -17.30 18.60 19.35
N LYS A 177 -17.90 19.71 19.81
CA LYS A 177 -18.08 20.93 19.00
C LYS A 177 -16.77 21.42 18.40
N LYS A 178 -15.75 21.59 19.24
CA LYS A 178 -14.42 22.02 18.80
C LYS A 178 -13.85 21.14 17.66
N TYR A 179 -13.92 19.82 17.79
CA TYR A 179 -13.36 18.91 16.78
C TYR A 179 -14.22 18.85 15.52
N TYR A 180 -15.53 18.98 15.59
CA TYR A 180 -16.37 19.13 14.41
C TYR A 180 -16.11 20.42 13.64
N GLU A 181 -15.88 21.55 14.32
CA GLU A 181 -15.48 22.81 13.69
C GLU A 181 -14.12 22.70 12.98
N LEU A 182 -13.13 22.04 13.62
CA LEU A 182 -11.85 21.75 12.99
C LEU A 182 -12.03 20.88 11.74
N ALA A 183 -12.88 19.87 11.80
CA ALA A 183 -13.19 19.01 10.65
C ALA A 183 -13.81 19.80 9.49
N LEU A 184 -14.77 20.70 9.75
CA LEU A 184 -15.39 21.55 8.73
C LEU A 184 -14.38 22.44 8.01
N ASN A 185 -13.36 22.94 8.71
CA ASN A 185 -12.32 23.78 8.13
C ASN A 185 -11.35 23.00 7.23
N GLN A 186 -11.26 21.69 7.40
CA GLN A 186 -10.29 20.83 6.71
C GLN A 186 -10.90 19.94 5.61
N ILE A 187 -12.21 19.71 5.68
CA ILE A 187 -12.93 18.93 4.66
C ILE A 187 -13.37 19.85 3.52
N SER A 188 -13.24 19.36 2.28
CA SER A 188 -13.69 20.10 1.10
C SER A 188 -15.14 20.56 1.21
N LYS A 189 -15.41 21.82 0.85
CA LYS A 189 -16.74 22.44 0.93
C LYS A 189 -17.82 21.68 0.13
N ASN A 190 -17.44 20.95 -0.89
CA ASN A 190 -18.35 20.16 -1.73
C ASN A 190 -18.52 18.71 -1.24
N SER A 191 -17.95 18.35 -0.11
CA SER A 191 -18.07 17.01 0.46
C SER A 191 -19.42 16.81 1.15
N ILE A 192 -20.05 15.66 0.94
CA ILE A 192 -21.26 15.23 1.67
C ILE A 192 -21.03 15.25 3.20
N LEU A 193 -19.79 14.98 3.63
CA LEU A 193 -19.41 15.01 5.04
C LEU A 193 -19.57 16.40 5.68
N GLN A 194 -19.40 17.47 4.93
CA GLN A 194 -19.65 18.82 5.44
C GLN A 194 -21.09 18.98 5.96
N ASN A 195 -22.05 18.50 5.21
CA ASN A 195 -23.47 18.58 5.61
C ASN A 195 -23.74 17.71 6.84
N LEU A 196 -23.18 16.51 6.88
CA LEU A 196 -23.29 15.61 8.04
C LEU A 196 -22.73 16.26 9.31
N ILE A 197 -21.55 16.86 9.24
CA ILE A 197 -20.93 17.51 10.40
C ILE A 197 -21.74 18.75 10.85
N LYS A 198 -22.28 19.53 9.91
CA LYS A 198 -23.17 20.67 10.26
C LYS A 198 -24.42 20.20 10.99
N ILE A 199 -25.05 19.10 10.57
CA ILE A 199 -26.19 18.51 11.28
C ILE A 199 -25.76 18.11 12.69
N LYS A 200 -24.66 17.35 12.83
CA LYS A 200 -24.14 16.97 14.17
C LYS A 200 -23.87 18.16 15.07
N LEU A 201 -23.33 19.26 14.53
CA LEU A 201 -23.13 20.50 15.28
C LEU A 201 -24.45 21.18 15.70
N SER A 202 -25.46 21.19 14.82
CA SER A 202 -26.77 21.76 15.15
C SER A 202 -27.49 20.98 16.26
N ASP A 203 -27.26 19.68 16.35
CA ASP A 203 -27.85 18.81 17.35
C ASP A 203 -27.21 18.96 18.75
N LEU A 204 -26.10 19.72 18.85
CA LEU A 204 -25.37 19.96 20.11
C LEU A 204 -25.73 21.32 20.78
N HIS A 205 -26.76 21.99 20.30
CA HIS A 205 -27.21 23.29 20.84
C HIS A 205 -28.31 23.17 21.88
#